data_f32d0f994b79513c7b363cb0e7912e8b
#
_entry.id   f32d0f994b79513c7b363cb0e7912e8b
#
_cell.length_a   1.000
_cell.length_b   1.000
_cell.length_c   1.000
_cell.angle_alpha   90.00
_cell.angle_beta   90.00
_cell.angle_gamma   90.00
#
_symmetry.space_group_name_H-M   'P 1'
#
loop_
_entity.id
_entity.type
_entity.pdbx_description
1 polymer ?
#
loop_
_entity_poly.entity_id
_entity_poly.type
_entity_poly.pdbx_seq_one_letter_code
_entity_poly.pdbx_strand_id
1 'polypeptide(L)'
;GDNGSEAQIEDDSRIPEKDICDKVLLSMSKLQRNHHYNIESSEDTMNDYIRDLLDESYIVKDQTRQGESEAGEGAGEVDIQICADGLPVVMIEGVKISSLEKDTLDTHINKVLTKYDPNGCPYAFLLIYTTVKNFDSGYQKILDYFQGYGYPFNRVTDLEDVPTGYAELKHAQIILNRNNQKTRVHIWTAHIV
;
A
#
# COMPACT_ATOMS: atom_id res chain seq x y z
N GLY A 1 -36.84 -12.52 -12.35
CA GLY A 1 -36.00 -12.04 -11.29
C GLY A 1 -34.66 -12.75 -11.39
N ASP A 2 -33.71 -12.08 -12.06
CA ASP A 2 -32.36 -12.61 -12.26
C ASP A 2 -31.52 -12.15 -11.04
N ASN A 3 -31.36 -13.07 -10.10
CA ASN A 3 -30.39 -12.89 -9.01
C ASN A 3 -29.02 -13.19 -9.56
N GLY A 4 -28.38 -12.20 -10.19
CA GLY A 4 -26.97 -12.24 -10.48
C GLY A 4 -26.20 -12.25 -9.15
N SER A 5 -25.85 -13.44 -8.67
CA SER A 5 -24.87 -13.59 -7.63
C SER A 5 -23.54 -13.06 -8.17
N GLU A 6 -23.14 -11.86 -7.73
CA GLU A 6 -21.75 -11.46 -7.84
C GLU A 6 -20.94 -12.56 -7.15
N ALA A 7 -20.23 -13.35 -7.95
CA ALA A 7 -19.34 -14.35 -7.41
C ALA A 7 -18.30 -13.62 -6.56
N GLN A 8 -18.38 -13.77 -5.24
CA GLN A 8 -17.36 -13.25 -4.33
C GLN A 8 -16.03 -13.83 -4.77
N ILE A 9 -15.08 -12.96 -5.09
CA ILE A 9 -13.72 -13.39 -5.40
C ILE A 9 -13.14 -13.90 -4.09
N GLU A 10 -12.99 -15.22 -3.99
CA GLU A 10 -12.50 -15.86 -2.77
C GLU A 10 -11.07 -15.40 -2.46
N ASP A 11 -10.85 -15.06 -1.19
CA ASP A 11 -9.55 -14.74 -0.64
C ASP A 11 -9.08 -15.96 0.18
N ASP A 12 -8.22 -16.75 -0.43
CA ASP A 12 -7.60 -17.95 0.17
C ASP A 12 -6.16 -17.68 0.67
N SER A 13 -5.80 -16.41 0.82
CA SER A 13 -4.49 -16.04 1.34
C SER A 13 -4.32 -16.39 2.82
N ARG A 14 -3.04 -16.51 3.27
CA ARG A 14 -2.69 -16.83 4.67
C ARG A 14 -3.07 -15.73 5.65
N ILE A 15 -3.25 -14.50 5.19
CA ILE A 15 -3.75 -13.36 5.95
C ILE A 15 -5.03 -12.89 5.29
N PRO A 16 -6.18 -12.87 5.98
CA PRO A 16 -7.42 -12.34 5.42
C PRO A 16 -7.28 -10.86 5.03
N GLU A 17 -7.83 -10.49 3.88
CA GLU A 17 -7.79 -9.11 3.36
C GLU A 17 -8.33 -8.09 4.37
N LYS A 18 -9.46 -8.42 5.02
CA LYS A 18 -10.04 -7.55 6.03
C LYS A 18 -9.08 -7.27 7.19
N ASP A 19 -8.36 -8.28 7.65
CA ASP A 19 -7.45 -8.14 8.80
C ASP A 19 -6.30 -7.18 8.47
N ILE A 20 -5.65 -7.35 7.33
CA ILE A 20 -4.53 -6.46 6.95
C ILE A 20 -5.02 -5.05 6.63
N CYS A 21 -6.17 -4.89 5.98
CA CYS A 21 -6.74 -3.58 5.72
C CYS A 21 -7.13 -2.85 7.00
N ASP A 22 -7.73 -3.54 7.97
CA ASP A 22 -8.08 -2.97 9.27
C ASP A 22 -6.83 -2.52 10.05
N LYS A 23 -5.75 -3.29 10.00
CA LYS A 23 -4.48 -2.93 10.65
C LYS A 23 -3.77 -1.77 9.97
N VAL A 24 -3.82 -1.68 8.65
CA VAL A 24 -3.27 -0.53 7.92
C VAL A 24 -4.09 0.72 8.20
N LEU A 25 -5.42 0.63 8.20
CA LEU A 25 -6.30 1.73 8.57
C LEU A 25 -5.98 2.26 9.98
N LEU A 26 -5.85 1.36 10.95
CA LEU A 26 -5.49 1.71 12.32
C LEU A 26 -4.11 2.38 12.38
N SER A 27 -3.12 1.83 11.71
CA SER A 27 -1.75 2.35 11.71
C SER A 27 -1.67 3.74 11.08
N MET A 28 -2.32 3.94 9.93
CA MET A 28 -2.39 5.24 9.26
C MET A 28 -3.13 6.29 10.10
N SER A 29 -4.22 5.88 10.76
CA SER A 29 -4.96 6.74 11.69
C SER A 29 -4.10 7.15 12.89
N LYS A 30 -3.33 6.24 13.47
CA LYS A 30 -2.40 6.53 14.57
C LYS A 30 -1.29 7.48 14.12
N LEU A 31 -0.76 7.32 12.91
CA LEU A 31 0.22 8.24 12.34
C LEU A 31 -0.32 9.68 12.30
N GLN A 32 -1.53 9.86 11.79
CA GLN A 32 -2.16 11.18 11.69
C GLN A 32 -2.43 11.83 13.05
N ARG A 33 -2.70 11.03 14.08
CA ARG A 33 -2.99 11.51 15.45
C ARG A 33 -1.75 11.74 16.30
N ASN A 34 -0.61 11.26 15.85
CA ASN A 34 0.64 11.41 16.59
C ASN A 34 1.31 12.75 16.23
N HIS A 35 1.38 13.66 17.20
CA HIS A 35 1.92 15.00 17.00
C HIS A 35 3.41 15.06 16.66
N HIS A 36 4.14 13.95 16.79
CA HIS A 36 5.51 13.86 16.32
C HIS A 36 5.63 13.80 14.78
N TYR A 37 4.54 13.46 14.08
CA TYR A 37 4.52 13.36 12.63
C TYR A 37 3.71 14.51 12.04
N ASN A 38 4.33 15.23 11.11
CA ASN A 38 3.77 16.42 10.45
C ASN A 38 4.42 16.61 9.07
N ILE A 39 4.19 17.75 8.44
CA ILE A 39 4.70 18.05 7.10
C ILE A 39 6.22 18.00 6.99
N GLU A 40 6.96 18.17 8.10
CA GLU A 40 8.42 18.12 8.14
C GLU A 40 8.94 16.68 8.31
N SER A 41 8.09 15.73 8.64
CA SER A 41 8.48 14.33 8.83
C SER A 41 8.94 13.72 7.52
N SER A 42 10.05 12.97 7.57
CA SER A 42 10.55 12.25 6.41
C SER A 42 9.67 11.03 6.08
N GLU A 43 9.70 10.60 4.83
CA GLU A 43 9.08 9.35 4.37
C GLU A 43 9.56 8.15 5.21
N ASP A 44 10.88 8.03 5.41
CA ASP A 44 11.47 6.93 6.16
C ASP A 44 10.99 6.88 7.60
N THR A 45 10.88 8.03 8.26
CA THR A 45 10.40 8.12 9.65
C THR A 45 8.95 7.67 9.76
N MET A 46 8.09 8.05 8.82
CA MET A 46 6.69 7.63 8.78
C MET A 46 6.58 6.13 8.45
N ASN A 47 7.37 5.64 7.51
CA ASN A 47 7.43 4.21 7.19
C ASN A 47 7.87 3.36 8.40
N ASP A 48 8.86 3.82 9.15
CA ASP A 48 9.33 3.15 10.37
C ASP A 48 8.23 3.05 11.42
N TYR A 49 7.48 4.13 11.62
CA TYR A 49 6.35 4.12 12.55
C TYR A 49 5.25 3.13 12.15
N ILE A 50 4.86 3.12 10.88
CA ILE A 50 3.87 2.17 10.36
C ILE A 50 4.38 0.73 10.52
N ARG A 51 5.64 0.46 10.18
CA ARG A 51 6.26 -0.86 10.33
C ARG A 51 6.22 -1.33 11.78
N ASP A 52 6.58 -0.49 12.73
CA ASP A 52 6.56 -0.83 14.16
C ASP A 52 5.14 -1.19 14.64
N LEU A 53 4.13 -0.47 14.18
CA LEU A 53 2.73 -0.79 14.49
C LEU A 53 2.27 -2.12 13.87
N LEU A 54 2.65 -2.40 12.63
CA LEU A 54 2.32 -3.67 11.98
C LEU A 54 3.06 -4.85 12.60
N ASP A 55 4.29 -4.64 13.09
CA ASP A 55 5.08 -5.65 13.77
C ASP A 55 4.46 -6.11 15.11
N GLU A 56 3.60 -5.32 15.70
CA GLU A 56 2.81 -5.73 16.88
C GLU A 56 1.81 -6.86 16.58
N SER A 57 1.37 -7.00 15.33
CA SER A 57 0.32 -7.94 14.93
C SER A 57 0.76 -8.99 13.93
N TYR A 58 1.83 -8.73 13.17
CA TYR A 58 2.33 -9.60 12.10
C TYR A 58 3.82 -9.82 12.23
N ILE A 59 4.32 -10.82 11.52
CA ILE A 59 5.77 -11.03 11.35
C ILE A 59 6.22 -10.13 10.20
N VAL A 60 6.92 -9.06 10.54
CA VAL A 60 7.48 -8.13 9.59
C VAL A 60 8.95 -8.46 9.36
N LYS A 61 9.33 -8.67 8.11
CA LYS A 61 10.73 -8.85 7.75
C LYS A 61 11.44 -7.51 7.80
N ASP A 62 12.41 -7.37 8.69
CA ASP A 62 13.26 -6.19 8.77
C ASP A 62 14.35 -6.28 7.70
N GLN A 63 14.18 -5.50 6.64
CA GLN A 63 15.11 -5.50 5.51
C GLN A 63 16.11 -4.36 5.55
N THR A 64 15.82 -3.31 6.30
CA THR A 64 16.64 -2.10 6.32
C THR A 64 17.89 -2.21 7.18
N ARG A 65 17.96 -3.15 8.11
CA ARG A 65 19.10 -3.28 9.05
C ARG A 65 20.12 -4.35 8.66
N GLN A 66 19.82 -5.23 7.72
CA GLN A 66 20.74 -6.28 7.27
C GLN A 66 21.53 -5.95 6.00
N GLY A 67 21.15 -4.90 5.28
CA GLY A 67 21.72 -4.55 3.97
C GLY A 67 22.88 -3.56 3.98
N GLU A 68 23.19 -2.94 5.11
CA GLU A 68 24.27 -1.95 5.18
C GLU A 68 25.69 -2.56 5.16
N SER A 69 25.82 -3.87 5.23
CA SER A 69 27.14 -4.48 5.40
C SER A 69 27.72 -5.24 4.21
N GLU A 70 27.00 -5.53 3.14
CA GLU A 70 27.54 -6.44 2.12
C GLU A 70 27.45 -6.07 0.63
N ALA A 71 26.79 -5.01 0.20
CA ALA A 71 26.88 -4.61 -1.21
C ALA A 71 26.56 -3.15 -1.39
N GLY A 72 27.52 -2.41 -1.85
CA GLY A 72 27.38 -1.02 -2.26
C GLY A 72 26.57 -0.84 -3.56
N GLU A 73 25.42 -1.45 -3.66
CA GLU A 73 24.34 -1.15 -4.60
C GLU A 73 23.12 -1.82 -3.99
N GLY A 74 22.26 -1.04 -3.33
CA GLY A 74 21.10 -1.55 -2.66
C GLY A 74 20.26 -2.40 -3.59
N ALA A 75 20.30 -3.71 -3.42
CA ALA A 75 19.26 -4.57 -3.93
C ALA A 75 17.97 -4.01 -3.31
N GLY A 76 17.18 -3.33 -4.12
CA GLY A 76 16.03 -2.63 -3.62
C GLY A 76 15.05 -3.62 -3.03
N GLU A 77 14.64 -3.32 -1.84
CA GLU A 77 13.64 -4.05 -1.11
C GLU A 77 12.44 -3.14 -0.92
N VAL A 78 11.25 -3.72 -0.78
CA VAL A 78 10.08 -2.95 -0.37
C VAL A 78 10.28 -2.43 1.05
N ASP A 79 9.62 -1.34 1.39
CA ASP A 79 9.76 -0.74 2.72
C ASP A 79 9.32 -1.70 3.84
N ILE A 80 8.23 -2.44 3.62
CA ILE A 80 7.67 -3.37 4.60
C ILE A 80 7.24 -4.66 3.89
N GLN A 81 7.69 -5.80 4.40
CA GLN A 81 7.23 -7.11 3.96
C GLN A 81 6.62 -7.86 5.15
N ILE A 82 5.38 -8.31 5.02
CA ILE A 82 4.70 -9.12 6.03
C ILE A 82 4.69 -10.58 5.58
N CYS A 83 5.09 -11.47 6.48
CA CYS A 83 5.14 -12.91 6.25
C CYS A 83 4.12 -13.64 7.13
N ALA A 84 3.68 -14.79 6.65
CA ALA A 84 2.93 -15.78 7.41
C ALA A 84 3.52 -17.16 7.12
N ASP A 85 3.75 -17.94 8.15
CA ASP A 85 4.41 -19.27 8.05
C ASP A 85 5.76 -19.22 7.29
N GLY A 86 6.49 -18.14 7.46
CA GLY A 86 7.78 -17.91 6.79
C GLY A 86 7.68 -17.48 5.32
N LEU A 87 6.47 -17.31 4.80
CA LEU A 87 6.22 -16.95 3.40
C LEU A 87 5.76 -15.49 3.28
N PRO A 88 6.26 -14.74 2.28
CA PRO A 88 5.79 -13.37 2.06
C PRO A 88 4.33 -13.36 1.60
N VAL A 89 3.53 -12.51 2.21
CA VAL A 89 2.10 -12.35 1.90
C VAL A 89 1.76 -10.94 1.46
N VAL A 90 2.38 -9.94 2.07
CA VAL A 90 2.08 -8.52 1.82
C VAL A 90 3.36 -7.76 1.52
N MET A 91 3.35 -7.02 0.42
CA MET A 91 4.39 -6.05 0.07
C MET A 91 3.83 -4.64 0.25
N ILE A 92 4.53 -3.81 1.00
CA ILE A 92 4.11 -2.45 1.30
C ILE A 92 5.22 -1.46 0.96
N GLU A 93 4.85 -0.41 0.27
CA GLU A 93 5.70 0.73 -0.04
C GLU A 93 5.04 2.00 0.46
N GLY A 94 5.77 2.85 1.17
CA GLY A 94 5.28 4.16 1.62
C GLY A 94 5.97 5.29 0.86
N VAL A 95 5.22 6.31 0.47
CA VAL A 95 5.74 7.43 -0.31
C VAL A 95 5.18 8.75 0.18
N LYS A 96 6.04 9.75 0.36
CA LYS A 96 5.65 11.11 0.70
C LYS A 96 5.61 11.96 -0.56
N ILE A 97 4.48 12.66 -0.79
CA ILE A 97 4.29 13.58 -1.91
C ILE A 97 3.68 14.90 -1.44
N SER A 98 4.01 16.00 -2.10
CA SER A 98 3.43 17.33 -1.85
C SER A 98 2.49 17.82 -2.96
N SER A 99 2.43 17.08 -4.06
CA SER A 99 1.57 17.30 -5.23
C SER A 99 1.37 15.96 -5.93
N LEU A 100 0.66 15.93 -7.07
CA LEU A 100 0.57 14.72 -7.89
C LEU A 100 1.92 14.48 -8.59
N GLU A 101 2.76 13.70 -7.97
CA GLU A 101 4.11 13.35 -8.46
C GLU A 101 4.05 11.98 -9.18
N LYS A 102 3.64 12.00 -10.44
CA LYS A 102 3.34 10.80 -11.23
C LYS A 102 4.52 9.84 -11.34
N ASP A 103 5.73 10.35 -11.59
CA ASP A 103 6.94 9.52 -11.73
C ASP A 103 7.30 8.85 -10.40
N THR A 104 7.14 9.56 -9.30
CA THR A 104 7.35 9.03 -7.95
C THR A 104 6.33 7.92 -7.64
N LEU A 105 5.05 8.15 -7.92
CA LEU A 105 4.00 7.14 -7.72
C LEU A 105 4.22 5.91 -8.61
N ASP A 106 4.59 6.10 -9.87
CA ASP A 106 4.92 5.01 -10.79
C ASP A 106 6.08 4.16 -10.27
N THR A 107 7.15 4.79 -9.82
CA THR A 107 8.31 4.11 -9.26
C THR A 107 7.95 3.24 -8.06
N HIS A 108 7.19 3.79 -7.11
CA HIS A 108 6.83 3.08 -5.88
C HIS A 108 5.80 1.97 -6.11
N ILE A 109 4.78 2.17 -6.95
CA ILE A 109 3.81 1.11 -7.25
C ILE A 109 4.47 -0.06 -7.98
N ASN A 110 5.43 0.19 -8.86
CA ASN A 110 6.17 -0.86 -9.54
C ASN A 110 7.03 -1.70 -8.60
N LYS A 111 7.54 -1.13 -7.52
CA LYS A 111 8.29 -1.89 -6.51
C LYS A 111 7.44 -3.00 -5.89
N VAL A 112 6.18 -2.69 -5.51
CA VAL A 112 5.30 -3.67 -4.87
C VAL A 112 4.64 -4.62 -5.85
N LEU A 113 4.50 -4.25 -7.13
CA LEU A 113 3.84 -5.08 -8.14
C LEU A 113 4.80 -6.02 -8.88
N THR A 114 6.03 -5.59 -9.14
CA THR A 114 6.97 -6.37 -9.99
C THR A 114 8.37 -6.43 -9.43
N LYS A 115 9.00 -5.27 -9.18
CA LYS A 115 10.44 -5.16 -9.01
C LYS A 115 10.97 -5.95 -7.82
N TYR A 116 10.25 -5.94 -6.71
CA TYR A 116 10.66 -6.58 -5.46
C TYR A 116 9.74 -7.71 -5.01
N ASP A 117 8.85 -8.13 -5.89
CA ASP A 117 7.91 -9.23 -5.64
C ASP A 117 8.06 -10.34 -6.70
N PRO A 118 9.11 -11.17 -6.60
CA PRO A 118 9.31 -12.25 -7.57
C PRO A 118 8.30 -13.37 -7.43
N ASN A 119 7.65 -13.52 -6.28
CA ASN A 119 6.66 -14.56 -6.02
C ASN A 119 5.28 -14.22 -6.57
N GLY A 120 4.91 -12.95 -6.63
CA GLY A 120 3.54 -12.52 -6.87
C GLY A 120 2.68 -12.69 -5.63
N CYS A 121 2.97 -11.89 -4.58
CA CYS A 121 2.22 -11.94 -3.33
C CYS A 121 0.74 -11.59 -3.51
N PRO A 122 -0.14 -12.13 -2.64
CA PRO A 122 -1.58 -11.84 -2.72
C PRO A 122 -1.92 -10.37 -2.54
N TYR A 123 -1.11 -9.62 -1.77
CA TYR A 123 -1.38 -8.20 -1.47
C TYR A 123 -0.19 -7.30 -1.81
N ALA A 124 -0.50 -6.18 -2.46
CA ALA A 124 0.42 -5.08 -2.69
C ALA A 124 -0.21 -3.79 -2.16
N PHE A 125 0.48 -3.11 -1.24
CA PHE A 125 0.01 -1.89 -0.60
C PHE A 125 0.91 -0.72 -0.98
N LEU A 126 0.30 0.39 -1.36
CA LEU A 126 0.95 1.67 -1.49
C LEU A 126 0.36 2.63 -0.45
N LEU A 127 1.20 3.13 0.44
CA LEU A 127 0.82 4.11 1.45
C LEU A 127 1.31 5.49 1.01
N ILE A 128 0.40 6.40 0.73
CA ILE A 128 0.71 7.76 0.28
C ILE A 128 0.53 8.73 1.45
N TYR A 129 1.62 9.37 1.85
CA TYR A 129 1.62 10.46 2.83
C TYR A 129 1.64 11.77 2.07
N THR A 130 0.51 12.47 1.99
CA THR A 130 0.45 13.71 1.20
C THR A 130 0.33 14.95 2.07
N THR A 131 1.14 15.94 1.76
CA THR A 131 1.12 17.27 2.39
C THR A 131 0.40 18.30 1.54
N VAL A 132 -0.36 17.87 0.54
CA VAL A 132 -1.11 18.76 -0.35
C VAL A 132 -2.09 19.64 0.46
N LYS A 133 -2.22 20.91 0.11
CA LYS A 133 -3.07 21.86 0.86
C LYS A 133 -4.55 21.54 0.74
N ASN A 134 -5.02 21.24 -0.48
CA ASN A 134 -6.41 20.83 -0.72
C ASN A 134 -6.44 19.32 -0.89
N PHE A 135 -6.78 18.63 0.19
CA PHE A 135 -6.76 17.16 0.23
C PHE A 135 -7.80 16.53 -0.69
N ASP A 136 -9.01 17.09 -0.76
CA ASP A 136 -10.09 16.55 -1.59
C ASP A 136 -9.69 16.54 -3.08
N SER A 137 -9.25 17.67 -3.61
CA SER A 137 -8.79 17.74 -5.00
C SER A 137 -7.49 16.95 -5.23
N GLY A 138 -6.61 16.91 -4.26
CA GLY A 138 -5.36 16.14 -4.31
C GLY A 138 -5.64 14.64 -4.38
N TYR A 139 -6.53 14.14 -3.55
CA TYR A 139 -6.93 12.74 -3.59
C TYR A 139 -7.64 12.38 -4.89
N GLN A 140 -8.54 13.24 -5.39
CA GLN A 140 -9.20 13.00 -6.67
C GLN A 140 -8.20 12.84 -7.82
N LYS A 141 -7.14 13.64 -7.84
CA LYS A 141 -6.05 13.51 -8.83
C LYS A 141 -5.30 12.19 -8.71
N ILE A 142 -5.06 11.73 -7.48
CA ILE A 142 -4.44 10.42 -7.21
C ILE A 142 -5.36 9.31 -7.70
N LEU A 143 -6.64 9.38 -7.39
CA LEU A 143 -7.63 8.40 -7.82
C LEU A 143 -7.72 8.34 -9.35
N ASP A 144 -7.81 9.47 -10.04
CA ASP A 144 -7.83 9.55 -11.50
C ASP A 144 -6.55 8.98 -12.12
N TYR A 145 -5.39 9.26 -11.53
CA TYR A 145 -4.11 8.73 -11.98
C TYR A 145 -4.09 7.20 -11.94
N PHE A 146 -4.46 6.60 -10.81
CA PHE A 146 -4.49 5.14 -10.67
C PHE A 146 -5.66 4.47 -11.40
N GLN A 147 -6.75 5.18 -11.66
CA GLN A 147 -7.82 4.72 -12.54
C GLN A 147 -7.30 4.51 -13.98
N GLY A 148 -6.52 5.44 -14.49
CA GLY A 148 -5.93 5.40 -15.83
C GLY A 148 -4.55 4.75 -15.90
N TYR A 149 -4.01 4.24 -14.78
CA TYR A 149 -2.65 3.70 -14.72
C TYR A 149 -2.49 2.45 -15.58
N GLY A 150 -1.34 2.34 -16.24
CA GLY A 150 -0.96 1.16 -17.03
C GLY A 150 -0.40 0.05 -16.15
N TYR A 151 -1.26 -0.68 -15.46
CA TYR A 151 -0.82 -1.79 -14.61
C TYR A 151 -0.09 -2.86 -15.42
N PRO A 152 0.92 -3.55 -14.83
CA PRO A 152 1.68 -4.59 -15.52
C PRO A 152 0.89 -5.89 -15.72
N PHE A 153 -0.27 -6.02 -15.08
CA PHE A 153 -1.13 -7.20 -15.15
C PHE A 153 -2.55 -6.79 -15.52
N ASN A 154 -3.33 -7.71 -16.09
CA ASN A 154 -4.70 -7.44 -16.46
C ASN A 154 -5.58 -7.15 -15.25
N ARG A 155 -6.48 -6.18 -15.40
CA ARG A 155 -7.47 -5.84 -14.39
C ARG A 155 -8.53 -6.93 -14.30
N VAL A 156 -8.87 -7.34 -13.08
CA VAL A 156 -10.06 -8.16 -12.77
C VAL A 156 -11.21 -7.24 -12.40
N THR A 157 -10.93 -6.19 -11.65
CA THR A 157 -11.89 -5.14 -11.28
C THR A 157 -11.41 -3.77 -11.77
N ASP A 158 -12.31 -2.79 -11.77
CA ASP A 158 -11.93 -1.39 -11.83
C ASP A 158 -11.36 -0.94 -10.50
N LEU A 159 -10.67 0.21 -10.49
CA LEU A 159 -10.27 0.86 -9.25
C LEU A 159 -11.51 1.37 -8.53
N GLU A 160 -11.66 0.99 -7.27
CA GLU A 160 -12.77 1.39 -6.40
C GLU A 160 -12.28 2.31 -5.28
N ASP A 161 -13.00 3.40 -5.05
CA ASP A 161 -12.85 4.22 -3.84
C ASP A 161 -13.61 3.54 -2.70
N VAL A 162 -12.90 3.16 -1.64
CA VAL A 162 -13.46 2.43 -0.51
C VAL A 162 -13.60 3.36 0.70
N PRO A 163 -14.81 3.59 1.22
CA PRO A 163 -14.99 4.45 2.37
C PRO A 163 -14.20 3.96 3.60
N THR A 164 -13.48 4.87 4.25
CA THR A 164 -12.77 4.61 5.51
C THR A 164 -13.52 5.10 6.74
N GLY A 165 -14.50 5.97 6.55
CA GLY A 165 -15.15 6.71 7.62
C GLY A 165 -14.42 7.99 8.05
N TYR A 166 -13.27 8.30 7.45
CA TYR A 166 -12.45 9.47 7.79
C TYR A 166 -12.27 10.40 6.58
N ALA A 167 -12.47 11.69 6.80
CA ALA A 167 -12.35 12.70 5.75
C ALA A 167 -10.92 12.85 5.22
N GLU A 168 -9.92 12.63 6.08
CA GLU A 168 -8.51 12.90 5.80
C GLU A 168 -7.68 11.62 5.57
N LEU A 169 -8.35 10.48 5.44
CA LEU A 169 -7.73 9.19 5.17
C LEU A 169 -8.57 8.41 4.16
N LYS A 170 -8.00 8.13 3.01
CA LYS A 170 -8.70 7.52 1.87
C LYS A 170 -8.09 6.18 1.49
N HIS A 171 -8.91 5.33 0.89
CA HIS A 171 -8.54 4.01 0.45
C HIS A 171 -9.13 3.72 -0.93
N ALA A 172 -8.32 3.22 -1.84
CA ALA A 172 -8.76 2.70 -3.12
C ALA A 172 -8.20 1.29 -3.32
N GLN A 173 -8.91 0.46 -4.06
CA GLN A 173 -8.49 -0.92 -4.33
C GLN A 173 -8.74 -1.33 -5.76
N ILE A 174 -7.90 -2.22 -6.28
CA ILE A 174 -8.06 -2.87 -7.56
C ILE A 174 -7.53 -4.30 -7.47
N ILE A 175 -8.16 -5.23 -8.17
CA ILE A 175 -7.68 -6.61 -8.28
C ILE A 175 -7.10 -6.82 -9.67
N LEU A 176 -5.88 -7.36 -9.71
CA LEU A 176 -5.16 -7.71 -10.93
C LEU A 176 -5.04 -9.22 -11.05
N ASN A 177 -4.88 -9.70 -12.27
CA ASN A 177 -4.60 -11.12 -12.54
C ASN A 177 -3.15 -11.28 -13.00
N ARG A 178 -2.34 -11.92 -12.15
CA ARG A 178 -0.95 -12.26 -12.46
C ARG A 178 -0.83 -13.78 -12.57
N ASN A 179 -0.68 -14.29 -13.79
CA ASN A 179 -0.53 -15.73 -14.05
C ASN A 179 -1.62 -16.59 -13.37
N ASN A 180 -2.88 -16.19 -13.51
CA ASN A 180 -4.05 -16.82 -12.90
C ASN A 180 -4.15 -16.75 -11.37
N GLN A 181 -3.33 -15.93 -10.75
CA GLN A 181 -3.45 -15.57 -9.33
C GLN A 181 -3.91 -14.13 -9.18
N LYS A 182 -4.74 -13.86 -8.20
CA LYS A 182 -5.22 -12.52 -7.90
C LYS A 182 -4.15 -11.77 -7.10
N THR A 183 -3.81 -10.57 -7.54
CA THR A 183 -3.06 -9.59 -6.75
C THR A 183 -4.03 -8.50 -6.34
N ARG A 184 -4.23 -8.32 -5.05
CA ARG A 184 -5.09 -7.30 -4.47
C ARG A 184 -4.26 -6.08 -4.13
N VAL A 185 -4.49 -5.00 -4.86
CA VAL A 185 -3.74 -3.75 -4.73
C VAL A 185 -4.55 -2.78 -3.90
N HIS A 186 -3.97 -2.30 -2.82
CA HIS A 186 -4.57 -1.32 -1.92
C HIS A 186 -3.75 -0.05 -1.90
N ILE A 187 -4.38 1.07 -2.22
CA ILE A 187 -3.76 2.39 -2.23
C ILE A 187 -4.41 3.22 -1.12
N TRP A 188 -3.60 3.60 -0.14
CA TRP A 188 -4.03 4.40 0.99
C TRP A 188 -3.44 5.79 0.89
N THR A 189 -4.22 6.81 1.17
CA THR A 189 -3.78 8.19 1.12
C THR A 189 -4.15 8.90 2.42
N ALA A 190 -3.14 9.30 3.17
CA ALA A 190 -3.28 10.05 4.41
C ALA A 190 -2.87 11.51 4.20
N HIS A 191 -3.70 12.44 4.66
CA HIS A 191 -3.37 13.85 4.70
C HIS A 191 -2.49 14.14 5.92
N ILE A 192 -1.27 14.62 5.67
CA ILE A 192 -0.29 14.99 6.71
C ILE A 192 -0.27 16.51 6.82
N VAL A 193 -0.52 17.01 8.00
CA VAL A 193 -0.60 18.44 8.29
C VAL A 193 0.38 18.86 9.37
#